data_8928729792f653f7942e91c38ca0ed64
#
_entry.id   8928729792f653f7942e91c38ca0ed64
#
_cell.length_a   1.000
_cell.length_b   1.000
_cell.length_c   1.000
_cell.angle_alpha   90.00
_cell.angle_beta   90.00
_cell.angle_gamma   90.00
#
_symmetry.space_group_name_H-M   'P 1'
#
loop_
_entity.id
_entity.type
_entity.pdbx_description
1 polymer ?
#
loop_
_entity_poly.entity_id
_entity_poly.type
_entity_poly.pdbx_seq_one_letter_code
_entity_poly.pdbx_strand_id
1 'polypeptide(L)'
;PYGLDFPVVTIKDFVNVQKAVLESLGISKLHAVIGPSMGSMQALEWAASYPDWVPRMISVIGTGDSDAWTTAALEQWAIPIRLDKNWQDGDYYDSEPPVDGLAAALMLITQQALHPVYFNQQGDKLNYHPLETGPLSSIRKSHSIVTWLTERARTRAEKMDANHLLYLVRACQLFLAGHGDSLSESLRSVKAKK
;
A
#
# COMPACT_ATOMS: atom_id res chain seq x y z
N PRO A 1 13.58 -15.83 7.24
CA PRO A 1 13.28 -14.68 6.38
C PRO A 1 14.54 -14.16 5.71
N TYR A 2 14.38 -13.50 4.55
CA TYR A 2 15.55 -12.93 3.84
C TYR A 2 15.90 -11.52 4.35
N GLY A 3 15.02 -10.90 5.14
CA GLY A 3 15.22 -9.53 5.61
C GLY A 3 15.51 -8.56 4.49
N LEU A 4 16.50 -7.70 4.66
CA LEU A 4 16.95 -6.75 3.63
C LEU A 4 17.87 -7.37 2.56
N ASP A 5 18.22 -8.63 2.67
CA ASP A 5 18.90 -9.39 1.59
C ASP A 5 17.94 -9.76 0.46
N PHE A 6 16.63 -9.63 0.68
CA PHE A 6 15.64 -9.79 -0.39
C PHE A 6 15.82 -8.69 -1.45
N PRO A 7 15.81 -9.01 -2.75
CA PRO A 7 16.01 -8.01 -3.79
C PRO A 7 14.87 -6.98 -3.82
N VAL A 8 15.18 -5.74 -4.18
CA VAL A 8 14.15 -4.73 -4.47
C VAL A 8 13.32 -5.22 -5.66
N VAL A 9 12.02 -5.33 -5.46
CA VAL A 9 11.05 -5.74 -6.49
C VAL A 9 10.23 -4.55 -6.97
N THR A 10 9.74 -4.66 -8.19
CA THR A 10 8.90 -3.64 -8.84
C THR A 10 7.50 -4.18 -9.11
N ILE A 11 6.57 -3.31 -9.48
CA ILE A 11 5.23 -3.72 -9.93
C ILE A 11 5.32 -4.62 -11.17
N LYS A 12 6.33 -4.40 -12.03
CA LYS A 12 6.57 -5.26 -13.20
C LYS A 12 6.97 -6.67 -12.80
N ASP A 13 7.76 -6.85 -11.75
CA ASP A 13 8.14 -8.17 -11.25
C ASP A 13 6.90 -8.94 -10.76
N PHE A 14 5.98 -8.28 -10.05
CA PHE A 14 4.71 -8.90 -9.65
C PHE A 14 3.91 -9.38 -10.87
N VAL A 15 3.80 -8.54 -11.89
CA VAL A 15 3.08 -8.88 -13.12
C VAL A 15 3.78 -10.02 -13.88
N ASN A 16 5.11 -10.03 -13.93
CA ASN A 16 5.88 -11.11 -14.56
C ASN A 16 5.64 -12.46 -13.84
N VAL A 17 5.64 -12.47 -12.51
CA VAL A 17 5.34 -13.69 -11.73
C VAL A 17 3.90 -14.14 -11.97
N GLN A 18 2.92 -13.22 -11.94
CA GLN A 18 1.52 -13.55 -12.23
C GLN A 18 1.36 -14.17 -13.63
N LYS A 19 2.04 -13.59 -14.63
CA LYS A 19 2.03 -14.10 -16.00
C LYS A 19 2.61 -15.51 -16.05
N ALA A 20 3.76 -15.74 -15.44
CA ALA A 20 4.39 -17.06 -15.42
C ALA A 20 3.49 -18.13 -14.77
N VAL A 21 2.79 -17.77 -13.67
CA VAL A 21 1.80 -18.66 -13.05
C VAL A 21 0.65 -18.98 -14.00
N LEU A 22 0.09 -17.98 -14.68
CA LEU A 22 -1.00 -18.18 -15.63
C LEU A 22 -0.56 -19.08 -16.80
N GLU A 23 0.64 -18.86 -17.33
CA GLU A 23 1.22 -19.71 -18.38
C GLU A 23 1.40 -21.16 -17.94
N SER A 24 1.85 -21.38 -16.69
CA SER A 24 1.97 -22.73 -16.13
C SER A 24 0.63 -23.46 -15.99
N LEU A 25 -0.47 -22.71 -15.93
CA LEU A 25 -1.84 -23.22 -15.91
C LEU A 25 -2.45 -23.36 -17.32
N GLY A 26 -1.68 -23.12 -18.38
CA GLY A 26 -2.13 -23.17 -19.77
C GLY A 26 -2.99 -21.97 -20.19
N ILE A 27 -3.02 -20.89 -19.40
CA ILE A 27 -3.75 -19.66 -19.72
C ILE A 27 -2.83 -18.77 -20.56
N SER A 28 -3.24 -18.43 -21.75
CA SER A 28 -2.47 -17.60 -22.69
C SER A 28 -3.08 -16.22 -22.95
N LYS A 29 -4.26 -15.93 -22.40
CA LYS A 29 -4.96 -14.66 -22.55
C LYS A 29 -5.95 -14.44 -21.43
N LEU A 30 -6.04 -13.19 -20.96
CA LEU A 30 -7.00 -12.77 -19.94
C LEU A 30 -8.28 -12.22 -20.58
N HIS A 31 -9.40 -12.32 -19.88
CA HIS A 31 -10.63 -11.66 -20.29
C HIS A 31 -10.58 -10.16 -19.94
N ALA A 32 -10.11 -9.84 -18.75
CA ALA A 32 -9.89 -8.48 -18.24
C ALA A 32 -8.91 -8.51 -17.07
N VAL A 33 -8.27 -7.36 -16.81
CA VAL A 33 -7.51 -7.09 -15.58
C VAL A 33 -8.15 -5.91 -14.87
N ILE A 34 -8.41 -6.07 -13.57
CA ILE A 34 -9.07 -5.06 -12.74
C ILE A 34 -8.30 -4.94 -11.42
N GLY A 35 -7.99 -3.73 -11.00
CA GLY A 35 -7.31 -3.53 -9.73
C GLY A 35 -7.54 -2.15 -9.13
N PRO A 36 -7.68 -2.06 -7.78
CA PRO A 36 -7.67 -0.81 -7.04
C PRO A 36 -6.29 -0.49 -6.47
N SER A 37 -5.95 0.80 -6.32
CA SER A 37 -4.72 1.29 -5.69
C SER A 37 -3.46 0.65 -6.30
N MET A 38 -2.62 -0.03 -5.54
CA MET A 38 -1.47 -0.80 -6.06
C MET A 38 -1.90 -1.86 -7.08
N GLY A 39 -3.10 -2.43 -6.96
CA GLY A 39 -3.68 -3.33 -7.97
C GLY A 39 -3.98 -2.61 -9.28
N SER A 40 -4.29 -1.32 -9.24
CA SER A 40 -4.41 -0.47 -10.43
C SER A 40 -3.08 -0.28 -11.15
N MET A 41 -1.98 -0.09 -10.40
CA MET A 41 -0.63 -0.07 -10.97
C MET A 41 -0.30 -1.39 -11.69
N GLN A 42 -0.65 -2.53 -11.08
CA GLN A 42 -0.49 -3.84 -11.70
C GLN A 42 -1.37 -4.00 -12.95
N ALA A 43 -2.61 -3.52 -12.93
CA ALA A 43 -3.50 -3.59 -14.09
C ALA A 43 -2.95 -2.76 -15.26
N LEU A 44 -2.41 -1.58 -14.99
CA LEU A 44 -1.74 -0.73 -15.99
C LEU A 44 -0.47 -1.39 -16.52
N GLU A 45 0.35 -1.96 -15.63
CA GLU A 45 1.56 -2.69 -16.01
C GLU A 45 1.25 -3.88 -16.91
N TRP A 46 0.21 -4.67 -16.58
CA TRP A 46 -0.27 -5.74 -17.44
C TRP A 46 -0.65 -5.24 -18.84
N ALA A 47 -1.39 -4.15 -18.91
CA ALA A 47 -1.84 -3.61 -20.21
C ALA A 47 -0.70 -2.99 -21.02
N ALA A 48 0.29 -2.38 -20.38
CA ALA A 48 1.43 -1.76 -21.04
C ALA A 48 2.49 -2.79 -21.47
N SER A 49 2.85 -3.72 -20.59
CA SER A 49 3.89 -4.73 -20.87
C SER A 49 3.38 -5.92 -21.68
N TYR A 50 2.10 -6.29 -21.57
CA TYR A 50 1.51 -7.45 -22.23
C TYR A 50 0.20 -7.10 -22.96
N PRO A 51 0.22 -6.15 -23.93
CA PRO A 51 -0.99 -5.63 -24.59
C PRO A 51 -1.81 -6.69 -25.33
N ASP A 52 -1.17 -7.77 -25.80
CA ASP A 52 -1.87 -8.86 -26.48
C ASP A 52 -2.58 -9.83 -25.52
N TRP A 53 -2.21 -9.79 -24.22
CA TRP A 53 -2.82 -10.59 -23.17
C TRP A 53 -4.07 -9.93 -22.57
N VAL A 54 -4.14 -8.59 -22.60
CA VAL A 54 -5.12 -7.80 -21.84
C VAL A 54 -6.05 -7.03 -22.77
N PRO A 55 -7.16 -7.65 -23.21
CA PRO A 55 -8.13 -6.99 -24.08
C PRO A 55 -8.99 -5.93 -23.37
N ARG A 56 -9.08 -5.98 -22.04
CA ARG A 56 -9.83 -5.02 -21.20
C ARG A 56 -9.10 -4.76 -19.90
N MET A 57 -9.09 -3.51 -19.48
CA MET A 57 -8.45 -3.11 -18.23
C MET A 57 -9.33 -2.09 -17.47
N ILE A 58 -9.44 -2.27 -16.15
CA ILE A 58 -10.08 -1.32 -15.25
C ILE A 58 -9.08 -0.94 -14.15
N SER A 59 -8.64 0.30 -14.19
CA SER A 59 -7.78 0.92 -13.19
C SER A 59 -8.64 1.75 -12.24
N VAL A 60 -8.62 1.43 -10.95
CA VAL A 60 -9.43 2.12 -9.94
C VAL A 60 -8.50 2.83 -8.95
N ILE A 61 -8.66 4.15 -8.78
CA ILE A 61 -7.88 4.99 -7.84
C ILE A 61 -6.36 4.77 -7.92
N GLY A 62 -5.82 4.69 -9.12
CA GLY A 62 -4.40 4.47 -9.36
C GLY A 62 -3.74 5.61 -10.12
N THR A 63 -2.45 5.47 -10.34
CA THR A 63 -1.63 6.34 -11.17
C THR A 63 -0.90 5.55 -12.25
N GLY A 64 -0.44 6.20 -13.32
CA GLY A 64 0.39 5.60 -14.35
C GLY A 64 1.87 5.60 -14.02
N ASP A 65 2.29 6.52 -13.16
CA ASP A 65 3.65 6.65 -12.65
C ASP A 65 3.63 7.19 -11.22
N SER A 66 4.75 7.09 -10.53
CA SER A 66 4.95 7.68 -9.21
C SER A 66 5.84 8.90 -9.34
N ASP A 67 5.21 10.06 -9.44
CA ASP A 67 5.90 11.35 -9.42
C ASP A 67 6.50 11.66 -8.03
N ALA A 68 7.17 12.80 -7.91
CA ALA A 68 7.81 13.21 -6.66
C ALA A 68 6.79 13.38 -5.51
N TRP A 69 5.57 13.87 -5.79
CA TRP A 69 4.54 14.03 -4.78
C TRP A 69 4.01 12.68 -4.28
N THR A 70 3.71 11.77 -5.20
CA THR A 70 3.26 10.41 -4.89
C THR A 70 4.33 9.65 -4.12
N THR A 71 5.60 9.75 -4.55
CA THR A 71 6.75 9.14 -3.87
C THR A 71 6.88 9.64 -2.43
N ALA A 72 6.77 10.94 -2.21
CA ALA A 72 6.82 11.54 -0.88
C ALA A 72 5.62 11.14 -0.01
N ALA A 73 4.42 11.05 -0.58
CA ALA A 73 3.23 10.60 0.13
C ALA A 73 3.35 9.13 0.58
N LEU A 74 3.86 8.26 -0.27
CA LEU A 74 4.12 6.85 0.05
C LEU A 74 5.21 6.70 1.12
N GLU A 75 6.22 7.57 1.14
CA GLU A 75 7.28 7.55 2.14
C GLU A 75 6.77 7.78 3.56
N GLN A 76 5.67 8.53 3.73
CA GLN A 76 5.03 8.74 5.03
C GLN A 76 4.61 7.42 5.71
N TRP A 77 4.34 6.37 4.94
CA TRP A 77 4.03 5.03 5.49
C TRP A 77 5.29 4.29 5.95
N ALA A 78 6.44 4.57 5.36
CA ALA A 78 7.70 3.94 5.72
C ALA A 78 8.36 4.58 6.95
N ILE A 79 8.22 5.89 7.11
CA ILE A 79 8.87 6.66 8.18
C ILE A 79 8.60 6.10 9.58
N PRO A 80 7.34 5.82 10.00
CA PRO A 80 7.09 5.30 11.35
C PRO A 80 7.81 3.99 11.65
N ILE A 81 7.92 3.11 10.67
CA ILE A 81 8.63 1.83 10.81
C ILE A 81 10.11 2.08 11.04
N ARG A 82 10.74 2.95 10.23
CA ARG A 82 12.17 3.25 10.35
C ARG A 82 12.53 4.00 11.64
N LEU A 83 11.57 4.73 12.22
CA LEU A 83 11.74 5.43 13.50
C LEU A 83 11.54 4.50 14.71
N ASP A 84 10.95 3.32 14.51
CA ASP A 84 10.80 2.35 15.59
C ASP A 84 12.16 1.75 15.93
N LYS A 85 12.57 1.88 17.20
CA LYS A 85 13.87 1.34 17.67
C LYS A 85 14.02 -0.16 17.45
N ASN A 86 12.91 -0.89 17.41
CA ASN A 86 12.90 -2.32 17.22
C ASN A 86 13.08 -2.74 15.73
N TRP A 87 13.01 -1.78 14.79
CA TRP A 87 13.25 -2.09 13.37
C TRP A 87 14.70 -2.46 13.08
N GLN A 88 15.68 -1.89 13.82
CA GLN A 88 17.10 -2.26 13.78
C GLN A 88 17.67 -2.30 12.35
N ASP A 89 17.41 -1.24 11.56
CA ASP A 89 17.78 -1.18 10.13
C ASP A 89 17.31 -2.39 9.30
N GLY A 90 16.20 -3.02 9.72
CA GLY A 90 15.57 -4.16 9.04
C GLY A 90 16.02 -5.53 9.54
N ASP A 91 16.95 -5.60 10.47
CA ASP A 91 17.49 -6.85 11.04
C ASP A 91 16.94 -7.11 12.45
N TYR A 92 15.62 -7.37 12.55
CA TYR A 92 14.91 -7.56 13.82
C TYR A 92 14.38 -8.98 14.04
N TYR A 93 14.66 -9.93 13.16
CA TYR A 93 14.01 -11.25 13.17
C TYR A 93 14.38 -12.14 14.36
N ASP A 94 15.50 -11.87 15.02
CA ASP A 94 15.94 -12.55 16.25
C ASP A 94 15.61 -11.74 17.52
N SER A 95 14.75 -10.69 17.41
CA SER A 95 14.40 -9.77 18.49
C SER A 95 12.93 -9.38 18.45
N GLU A 96 12.52 -8.41 19.27
CA GLU A 96 11.16 -7.86 19.27
C GLU A 96 10.87 -7.09 17.96
N PRO A 97 9.80 -7.42 17.24
CA PRO A 97 9.47 -6.75 16.00
C PRO A 97 9.01 -5.29 16.20
N PRO A 98 9.13 -4.42 15.19
CA PRO A 98 8.74 -3.01 15.26
C PRO A 98 7.22 -2.83 15.12
N VAL A 99 6.47 -3.39 16.07
CA VAL A 99 4.99 -3.42 16.03
C VAL A 99 4.41 -2.01 16.14
N ASP A 100 5.03 -1.12 16.94
CA ASP A 100 4.54 0.24 17.14
C ASP A 100 4.68 1.08 15.87
N GLY A 101 5.84 1.04 15.23
CA GLY A 101 6.08 1.71 13.96
C GLY A 101 5.21 1.17 12.84
N LEU A 102 5.08 -0.16 12.74
CA LEU A 102 4.20 -0.79 11.76
C LEU A 102 2.73 -0.45 12.01
N ALA A 103 2.27 -0.43 13.26
CA ALA A 103 0.91 -0.02 13.59
C ALA A 103 0.66 1.44 13.20
N ALA A 104 1.60 2.36 13.47
CA ALA A 104 1.50 3.75 13.07
C ALA A 104 1.41 3.91 11.54
N ALA A 105 2.21 3.17 10.78
CA ALA A 105 2.12 3.11 9.32
C ALA A 105 0.74 2.62 8.86
N LEU A 106 0.22 1.55 9.47
CA LEU A 106 -1.08 0.99 9.14
C LEU A 106 -2.25 1.91 9.52
N MET A 107 -2.10 2.76 10.54
CA MET A 107 -3.08 3.82 10.86
C MET A 107 -3.17 4.83 9.72
N LEU A 108 -2.03 5.33 9.21
CA LEU A 108 -1.97 6.25 8.07
C LEU A 108 -2.63 5.64 6.83
N ILE A 109 -2.24 4.42 6.47
CA ILE A 109 -2.80 3.69 5.32
C ILE A 109 -4.31 3.52 5.48
N THR A 110 -4.78 3.11 6.67
CA THR A 110 -6.20 2.87 6.92
C THR A 110 -7.01 4.16 6.80
N GLN A 111 -6.51 5.27 7.35
CA GLN A 111 -7.18 6.57 7.28
C GLN A 111 -7.26 7.08 5.82
N GLN A 112 -6.22 6.90 5.03
CA GLN A 112 -6.18 7.34 3.63
C GLN A 112 -7.00 6.44 2.68
N ALA A 113 -7.13 5.15 3.01
CA ALA A 113 -7.81 4.18 2.15
C ALA A 113 -9.33 4.11 2.37
N LEU A 114 -9.84 4.55 3.51
CA LEU A 114 -11.25 4.45 3.86
C LEU A 114 -11.99 5.77 3.60
N HIS A 115 -13.24 5.64 3.12
CA HIS A 115 -14.08 6.82 2.87
C HIS A 115 -14.44 7.52 4.19
N PRO A 116 -14.44 8.87 4.26
CA PRO A 116 -14.74 9.64 5.47
C PRO A 116 -16.08 9.28 6.12
N VAL A 117 -17.11 8.97 5.33
CA VAL A 117 -18.43 8.56 5.87
C VAL A 117 -18.30 7.28 6.71
N TYR A 118 -17.53 6.30 6.23
CA TYR A 118 -17.28 5.07 6.99
C TYR A 118 -16.53 5.38 8.29
N PHE A 119 -15.50 6.22 8.21
CA PHE A 119 -14.70 6.64 9.38
C PHE A 119 -15.57 7.33 10.45
N ASN A 120 -16.44 8.25 10.01
CA ASN A 120 -17.33 8.98 10.92
C ASN A 120 -18.40 8.12 11.60
N GLN A 121 -18.58 6.88 11.15
CA GLN A 121 -19.45 5.89 11.80
C GLN A 121 -18.73 5.09 12.90
N GLN A 122 -17.40 5.15 12.96
CA GLN A 122 -16.59 4.37 13.90
C GLN A 122 -16.26 5.11 15.20
N GLY A 123 -16.50 6.40 15.24
CA GLY A 123 -16.18 7.25 16.40
C GLY A 123 -17.37 8.08 16.87
N ASP A 124 -17.31 8.48 18.13
CA ASP A 124 -18.31 9.36 18.72
C ASP A 124 -18.18 10.78 18.19
N LYS A 125 -19.29 11.49 18.12
CA LYS A 125 -19.29 12.93 17.89
C LYS A 125 -18.57 13.63 19.04
N LEU A 126 -17.77 14.65 18.69
CA LEU A 126 -17.11 15.47 19.68
C LEU A 126 -18.15 16.13 20.59
N ASN A 127 -18.02 15.89 21.90
CA ASN A 127 -18.84 16.53 22.92
C ASN A 127 -17.98 17.52 23.69
N TYR A 128 -18.33 18.82 23.62
CA TYR A 128 -17.60 19.91 24.29
C TYR A 128 -18.02 20.12 25.74
N HIS A 129 -18.96 19.34 26.27
CA HIS A 129 -19.24 19.40 27.71
C HIS A 129 -18.03 18.90 28.49
N PRO A 130 -17.64 19.59 29.58
CA PRO A 130 -16.50 19.17 30.38
C PRO A 130 -16.78 17.79 30.98
N LEU A 131 -16.12 16.80 30.44
CA LEU A 131 -16.14 15.44 30.95
C LEU A 131 -14.82 15.20 31.68
N GLU A 132 -14.90 14.76 32.92
CA GLU A 132 -13.72 14.46 33.76
C GLU A 132 -12.84 13.34 33.16
N THR A 133 -13.38 12.59 32.18
CA THR A 133 -12.74 11.40 31.63
C THR A 133 -12.44 11.48 30.13
N GLY A 134 -12.93 12.50 29.42
CA GLY A 134 -12.80 12.62 27.96
C GLY A 134 -11.51 13.31 27.48
N PRO A 135 -11.32 13.46 26.17
CA PRO A 135 -10.15 14.11 25.56
C PRO A 135 -9.93 15.57 26.04
N LEU A 136 -10.98 16.26 26.49
CA LEU A 136 -10.88 17.62 27.09
C LEU A 136 -10.18 17.62 28.44
N SER A 137 -10.15 16.51 29.18
CA SER A 137 -9.56 16.46 30.51
C SER A 137 -8.04 16.33 30.49
N SER A 138 -7.47 15.79 29.44
CA SER A 138 -6.02 15.60 29.33
C SER A 138 -5.60 15.29 27.88
N ILE A 139 -4.44 15.83 27.46
CA ILE A 139 -3.78 15.49 26.19
C ILE A 139 -3.41 14.00 26.08
N ARG A 140 -3.37 13.28 27.20
CA ARG A 140 -3.11 11.83 27.23
C ARG A 140 -4.36 10.98 26.93
N LYS A 141 -5.54 11.59 26.90
CA LYS A 141 -6.79 10.91 26.60
C LYS A 141 -7.08 10.98 25.10
N SER A 142 -7.34 9.84 24.51
CA SER A 142 -7.64 9.71 23.07
C SER A 142 -9.13 9.83 22.79
N HIS A 143 -9.47 10.32 21.61
CA HIS A 143 -10.81 10.19 21.05
C HIS A 143 -11.13 8.72 20.74
N SER A 144 -12.39 8.33 20.80
CA SER A 144 -12.85 6.96 20.52
C SER A 144 -12.41 6.47 19.13
N ILE A 145 -12.44 7.34 18.12
CA ILE A 145 -11.98 7.00 16.77
C ILE A 145 -10.46 6.70 16.72
N VAL A 146 -9.66 7.38 17.53
CA VAL A 146 -8.21 7.11 17.61
C VAL A 146 -7.97 5.76 18.27
N THR A 147 -8.71 5.43 19.33
CA THR A 147 -8.64 4.12 19.98
C THR A 147 -8.99 3.01 18.99
N TRP A 148 -10.13 3.13 18.32
CA TRP A 148 -10.56 2.17 17.28
C TRP A 148 -9.49 1.97 16.19
N LEU A 149 -8.91 3.07 15.69
CA LEU A 149 -7.90 3.02 14.62
C LEU A 149 -6.61 2.35 15.10
N THR A 150 -6.19 2.66 16.34
CA THR A 150 -4.99 2.07 16.96
C THR A 150 -5.14 0.58 17.17
N GLU A 151 -6.26 0.13 17.75
CA GLU A 151 -6.55 -1.29 17.99
C GLU A 151 -6.57 -2.09 16.69
N ARG A 152 -7.26 -1.56 15.67
CA ARG A 152 -7.32 -2.17 14.33
C ARG A 152 -5.93 -2.27 13.70
N ALA A 153 -5.11 -1.26 13.82
CA ALA A 153 -3.76 -1.24 13.26
C ALA A 153 -2.84 -2.22 14.00
N ARG A 154 -2.88 -2.26 15.34
CA ARG A 154 -2.06 -3.19 16.15
C ARG A 154 -2.39 -4.65 15.85
N THR A 155 -3.66 -5.02 15.81
CA THR A 155 -4.09 -6.39 15.47
C THR A 155 -3.55 -6.85 14.11
N ARG A 156 -3.37 -5.93 13.18
CA ARG A 156 -2.76 -6.22 11.88
C ARG A 156 -1.23 -6.26 11.96
N ALA A 157 -0.62 -5.32 12.67
CA ALA A 157 0.83 -5.23 12.82
C ALA A 157 1.43 -6.50 13.47
N GLU A 158 0.75 -7.09 14.45
CA GLU A 158 1.16 -8.34 15.09
C GLU A 158 1.25 -9.55 14.13
N LYS A 159 0.63 -9.45 12.95
CA LYS A 159 0.55 -10.52 11.95
C LYS A 159 1.29 -10.20 10.65
N MET A 160 1.91 -9.05 10.57
CA MET A 160 2.58 -8.57 9.36
C MET A 160 4.07 -8.36 9.62
N ASP A 161 4.86 -8.58 8.60
CA ASP A 161 6.26 -8.25 8.57
C ASP A 161 6.45 -6.78 8.16
N ALA A 162 7.23 -6.01 8.93
CA ALA A 162 7.43 -4.59 8.67
C ALA A 162 8.25 -4.35 7.40
N ASN A 163 9.27 -5.17 7.13
CA ASN A 163 10.06 -5.09 5.92
C ASN A 163 9.20 -5.38 4.68
N HIS A 164 8.24 -6.31 4.79
CA HIS A 164 7.29 -6.56 3.70
C HIS A 164 6.54 -5.27 3.29
N LEU A 165 6.05 -4.49 4.25
CA LEU A 165 5.40 -3.21 3.94
C LEU A 165 6.36 -2.22 3.28
N LEU A 166 7.63 -2.14 3.74
CA LEU A 166 8.64 -1.28 3.14
C LEU A 166 8.95 -1.67 1.69
N TYR A 167 9.01 -2.97 1.37
CA TYR A 167 9.17 -3.45 -0.01
C TYR A 167 7.98 -3.10 -0.89
N LEU A 168 6.74 -3.21 -0.38
CA LEU A 168 5.54 -2.79 -1.13
C LEU A 168 5.53 -1.28 -1.38
N VAL A 169 5.90 -0.46 -0.38
CA VAL A 169 6.05 0.99 -0.54
C VAL A 169 7.07 1.29 -1.63
N ARG A 170 8.24 0.65 -1.58
CA ARG A 170 9.30 0.85 -2.58
C ARG A 170 8.86 0.42 -3.97
N ALA A 171 8.16 -0.69 -4.12
CA ALA A 171 7.63 -1.14 -5.41
C ALA A 171 6.66 -0.11 -6.02
N CYS A 172 5.82 0.51 -5.18
CA CYS A 172 4.93 1.59 -5.62
C CYS A 172 5.71 2.87 -5.97
N GLN A 173 6.73 3.26 -5.19
CA GLN A 173 7.56 4.44 -5.45
C GLN A 173 8.33 4.36 -6.78
N LEU A 174 8.72 3.15 -7.19
CA LEU A 174 9.45 2.89 -8.43
C LEU A 174 8.54 2.69 -9.65
N PHE A 175 7.23 2.88 -9.49
CA PHE A 175 6.28 2.56 -10.54
C PHE A 175 6.31 3.58 -11.69
N LEU A 176 6.50 3.04 -12.88
CA LEU A 176 6.23 3.65 -14.18
C LEU A 176 5.68 2.54 -15.09
N ALA A 177 4.44 2.69 -15.55
CA ALA A 177 3.77 1.68 -16.34
C ALA A 177 4.58 1.32 -17.60
N GLY A 178 4.80 0.02 -17.83
CA GLY A 178 5.56 -0.50 -18.96
C GLY A 178 7.08 -0.32 -18.87
N HIS A 179 7.60 0.39 -17.86
CA HIS A 179 9.03 0.68 -17.70
C HIS A 179 9.71 1.27 -18.96
N GLY A 180 8.98 2.10 -19.72
CA GLY A 180 9.51 2.83 -20.86
C GLY A 180 10.20 4.13 -20.45
N ASP A 181 10.68 4.91 -21.44
CA ASP A 181 11.34 6.19 -21.19
C ASP A 181 10.36 7.28 -20.70
N SER A 182 9.07 7.08 -20.94
CA SER A 182 8.02 7.98 -20.43
C SER A 182 6.68 7.26 -20.31
N LEU A 183 5.80 7.77 -19.43
CA LEU A 183 4.43 7.28 -19.31
C LEU A 183 3.67 7.36 -20.63
N SER A 184 3.83 8.46 -21.39
CA SER A 184 3.17 8.66 -22.69
C SER A 184 3.55 7.58 -23.69
N GLU A 185 4.83 7.22 -23.74
CA GLU A 185 5.32 6.16 -24.61
C GLU A 185 4.79 4.79 -24.21
N SER A 186 4.89 4.45 -22.94
CA SER A 186 4.39 3.19 -22.40
C SER A 186 2.89 3.00 -22.66
N LEU A 187 2.09 4.05 -22.48
CA LEU A 187 0.64 3.98 -22.71
C LEU A 187 0.23 3.86 -24.18
N ARG A 188 1.10 4.23 -25.14
CA ARG A 188 0.82 4.01 -26.57
C ARG A 188 0.76 2.53 -26.95
N SER A 189 1.44 1.66 -26.21
CA SER A 189 1.41 0.21 -26.44
C SER A 189 0.11 -0.44 -25.98
N VAL A 190 -0.67 0.22 -25.12
CA VAL A 190 -1.91 -0.32 -24.52
C VAL A 190 -2.98 -0.51 -25.59
N LYS A 191 -3.40 -1.76 -25.78
CA LYS A 191 -4.47 -2.16 -26.72
C LYS A 191 -5.81 -2.41 -26.03
N ALA A 192 -5.84 -2.34 -24.70
CA ALA A 192 -7.03 -2.60 -23.91
C ALA A 192 -8.16 -1.61 -24.25
N LYS A 193 -9.38 -2.12 -24.42
CA LYS A 193 -10.58 -1.29 -24.56
C LYS A 193 -10.96 -0.71 -23.21
N LYS A 194 -11.38 0.54 -23.24
CA LYS A 194 -11.95 1.24 -22.08
C LYS A 194 -13.33 0.72 -21.74
#